data_6100e1870efa415761498463220a4b1b
#
_entry.id   6100e1870efa415761498463220a4b1b
#
_cell.length_a   1.000
_cell.length_b   1.000
_cell.length_c   1.000
_cell.angle_alpha   90.00
_cell.angle_beta   90.00
_cell.angle_gamma   90.00
#
_symmetry.space_group_name_H-M   'P 1'
#
loop_
_entity.id
_entity.type
_entity.pdbx_description
1 polymer ?
#
loop_
_entity_poly.entity_id
_entity_poly.type
_entity_poly.pdbx_seq_one_letter_code
_entity_poly.pdbx_strand_id
1 'polypeptide(L)'
;MNTTSPTLRLWIEKLLDDSVLSVNSSVPAYEAAKLMENSKAGAVVVLENQVPVGLVTNRDLTIKIIAHSYPSDTPIRRIMSTPLISINPETEINDAAELMASKQIRKLPIISDDKVIGIVIASDVSLDTSGQ
;
A
#
# COMPACT_ATOMS: atom_id res chain seq x y z
N MET A 1 -7.44 33.06 5.47
CA MET A 1 -8.07 32.19 4.55
C MET A 1 -7.45 30.83 4.53
N ASN A 2 -8.25 29.88 4.65
CA ASN A 2 -7.77 28.56 4.80
C ASN A 2 -7.60 27.85 3.49
N THR A 3 -6.46 27.30 3.26
CA THR A 3 -6.15 26.66 2.01
C THR A 3 -5.71 25.24 2.20
N THR A 4 -6.30 24.55 3.17
CA THR A 4 -5.94 23.14 3.37
C THR A 4 -6.34 22.35 2.15
N SER A 5 -5.53 21.36 1.83
CA SER A 5 -5.84 20.47 0.73
C SER A 5 -7.00 19.56 1.11
N PRO A 6 -7.70 19.01 0.13
CA PRO A 6 -8.76 18.07 0.44
C PRO A 6 -8.23 16.84 1.15
N THR A 7 -9.08 16.22 1.94
CA THR A 7 -8.72 14.98 2.58
C THR A 7 -8.96 13.81 1.65
N LEU A 8 -8.36 12.68 1.98
CA LEU A 8 -8.52 11.48 1.20
C LEU A 8 -9.93 10.93 1.26
N ARG A 9 -10.72 11.35 2.25
CA ARG A 9 -12.09 10.84 2.37
C ARG A 9 -12.91 11.11 1.12
N LEU A 10 -12.82 12.32 0.56
CA LEU A 10 -13.53 12.63 -0.67
C LEU A 10 -13.05 11.78 -1.83
N TRP A 11 -11.78 11.52 -1.85
CA TRP A 11 -11.15 10.75 -2.90
C TRP A 11 -11.60 9.29 -2.84
N ILE A 12 -11.67 8.75 -1.62
CA ILE A 12 -12.08 7.38 -1.40
C ILE A 12 -13.49 7.18 -1.95
N GLU A 13 -14.38 8.12 -1.68
CA GLU A 13 -15.76 7.99 -2.13
C GLU A 13 -15.89 7.99 -3.64
N LYS A 14 -14.95 8.61 -4.34
CA LYS A 14 -15.05 8.76 -5.78
C LYS A 14 -14.23 7.75 -6.57
N LEU A 15 -13.08 7.36 -6.05
CA LEU A 15 -12.07 6.69 -6.86
C LEU A 15 -11.74 5.28 -6.45
N LEU A 16 -11.92 4.93 -5.19
CA LEU A 16 -11.52 3.62 -4.75
C LEU A 16 -12.65 2.63 -4.93
N ASP A 17 -12.34 1.57 -5.62
CA ASP A 17 -13.22 0.43 -5.53
C ASP A 17 -12.78 -0.39 -4.33
N ASP A 18 -13.50 -1.41 -4.01
CA ASP A 18 -13.35 -2.15 -2.77
C ASP A 18 -12.28 -3.20 -2.84
N SER A 19 -11.50 -3.26 -3.89
CA SER A 19 -10.67 -4.42 -4.11
C SER A 19 -9.28 -4.23 -3.52
N VAL A 20 -9.20 -3.95 -2.23
CA VAL A 20 -7.92 -3.96 -1.56
C VAL A 20 -7.57 -5.41 -1.28
N LEU A 21 -6.44 -5.84 -1.84
CA LEU A 21 -6.01 -7.21 -1.64
C LEU A 21 -5.26 -7.34 -0.33
N SER A 22 -5.54 -8.42 0.37
CA SER A 22 -4.82 -8.73 1.59
C SER A 22 -4.56 -10.22 1.66
N VAL A 23 -3.48 -10.58 2.37
CA VAL A 23 -3.12 -11.98 2.59
C VAL A 23 -2.65 -12.13 4.02
N ASN A 24 -2.75 -13.34 4.54
CA ASN A 24 -2.22 -13.64 5.86
C ASN A 24 -0.69 -13.70 5.79
N SER A 25 -0.04 -13.32 6.89
CA SER A 25 1.42 -13.24 6.95
C SER A 25 2.11 -14.58 6.71
N SER A 26 1.40 -15.67 6.83
CA SER A 26 1.97 -17.02 6.68
C SER A 26 1.92 -17.55 5.26
N VAL A 27 1.22 -16.90 4.33
CA VAL A 27 1.12 -17.45 2.99
C VAL A 27 2.47 -17.37 2.29
N PRO A 28 2.77 -18.33 1.41
CA PRO A 28 4.04 -18.28 0.68
C PRO A 28 4.04 -17.13 -0.32
N ALA A 29 5.22 -16.61 -0.59
CA ALA A 29 5.37 -15.45 -1.46
C ALA A 29 4.74 -15.71 -2.84
N TYR A 30 4.86 -16.93 -3.38
CA TYR A 30 4.30 -17.19 -4.71
C TYR A 30 2.78 -17.04 -4.73
N GLU A 31 2.10 -17.34 -3.62
CA GLU A 31 0.65 -17.17 -3.58
C GLU A 31 0.27 -15.69 -3.63
N ALA A 32 1.00 -14.86 -2.90
CA ALA A 32 0.77 -13.42 -2.98
C ALA A 32 1.01 -12.91 -4.40
N ALA A 33 2.07 -13.39 -5.03
CA ALA A 33 2.39 -12.98 -6.40
C ALA A 33 1.28 -13.40 -7.37
N LYS A 34 0.73 -14.60 -7.22
CA LYS A 34 -0.37 -15.05 -8.08
C LYS A 34 -1.61 -14.20 -7.87
N LEU A 35 -1.90 -13.85 -6.62
CA LEU A 35 -3.03 -12.99 -6.33
C LEU A 35 -2.85 -11.63 -7.01
N MET A 36 -1.65 -11.08 -6.94
CA MET A 36 -1.36 -9.82 -7.59
C MET A 36 -1.51 -9.91 -9.10
N GLU A 37 -1.06 -11.00 -9.70
CA GLU A 37 -1.19 -11.21 -11.13
C GLU A 37 -2.66 -11.28 -11.53
N ASN A 38 -3.44 -12.09 -10.83
CA ASN A 38 -4.84 -12.29 -11.17
C ASN A 38 -5.66 -11.02 -11.03
N SER A 39 -5.28 -10.16 -10.11
CA SER A 39 -6.02 -8.94 -9.81
C SER A 39 -5.39 -7.71 -10.43
N LYS A 40 -4.25 -7.88 -11.11
CA LYS A 40 -3.51 -6.78 -11.74
C LYS A 40 -3.13 -5.71 -10.74
N ALA A 41 -2.89 -6.12 -9.49
CA ALA A 41 -2.52 -5.20 -8.42
C ALA A 41 -1.01 -5.20 -8.25
N GLY A 42 -0.46 -4.05 -7.91
CA GLY A 42 0.97 -3.93 -7.65
C GLY A 42 1.34 -4.02 -6.19
N ALA A 43 0.38 -4.25 -5.31
CA ALA A 43 0.64 -4.33 -3.88
C ALA A 43 -0.43 -5.16 -3.20
N VAL A 44 -0.05 -5.77 -2.08
CA VAL A 44 -0.93 -6.58 -1.24
C VAL A 44 -0.65 -6.19 0.21
N VAL A 45 -1.71 -6.05 0.99
CA VAL A 45 -1.58 -5.79 2.43
C VAL A 45 -1.41 -7.12 3.14
N VAL A 46 -0.50 -7.18 4.08
CA VAL A 46 -0.25 -8.38 4.87
C VAL A 46 -0.92 -8.23 6.23
N LEU A 47 -1.73 -9.22 6.58
CA LEU A 47 -2.47 -9.23 7.84
C LEU A 47 -1.89 -10.26 8.79
N GLU A 48 -1.90 -9.93 10.06
CA GLU A 48 -1.57 -10.88 11.10
C GLU A 48 -2.63 -10.74 12.18
N ASN A 49 -3.33 -11.82 12.48
CA ASN A 49 -4.49 -11.77 13.38
C ASN A 49 -5.48 -10.71 12.94
N GLN A 50 -5.71 -10.63 11.63
CA GLN A 50 -6.67 -9.69 11.02
C GLN A 50 -6.24 -8.23 11.08
N VAL A 51 -5.02 -7.94 11.53
CA VAL A 51 -4.51 -6.57 11.65
C VAL A 51 -3.45 -6.35 10.59
N PRO A 52 -3.50 -5.24 9.85
CA PRO A 52 -2.47 -4.94 8.86
C PRO A 52 -1.11 -4.74 9.53
N VAL A 53 -0.10 -5.45 9.05
CA VAL A 53 1.24 -5.38 9.64
C VAL A 53 2.32 -5.04 8.61
N GLY A 54 2.02 -5.15 7.32
CA GLY A 54 3.02 -4.85 6.31
C GLY A 54 2.40 -4.74 4.93
N LEU A 55 3.23 -4.37 3.99
CA LEU A 55 2.84 -4.22 2.60
C LEU A 55 3.87 -4.95 1.74
N VAL A 56 3.39 -5.68 0.73
CA VAL A 56 4.27 -6.31 -0.25
C VAL A 56 3.97 -5.70 -1.60
N THR A 57 5.01 -5.24 -2.27
CA THR A 57 4.90 -4.68 -3.60
C THR A 57 5.68 -5.54 -4.58
N ASN A 58 5.52 -5.25 -5.88
CA ASN A 58 6.33 -5.90 -6.90
C ASN A 58 7.81 -5.73 -6.61
N ARG A 59 8.19 -4.56 -6.08
CA ARG A 59 9.60 -4.30 -5.77
C ARG A 59 10.10 -5.25 -4.69
N ASP A 60 9.29 -5.49 -3.64
CA ASP A 60 9.69 -6.41 -2.58
C ASP A 60 9.95 -7.80 -3.13
N LEU A 61 9.05 -8.27 -4.00
CA LEU A 61 9.20 -9.60 -4.58
C LEU A 61 10.45 -9.67 -5.47
N THR A 62 10.64 -8.64 -6.28
CA THR A 62 11.80 -8.61 -7.17
C THR A 62 13.11 -8.62 -6.37
N ILE A 63 13.20 -7.79 -5.34
CA ILE A 63 14.43 -7.68 -4.59
C ILE A 63 14.70 -8.95 -3.79
N LYS A 64 13.70 -9.43 -3.06
CA LYS A 64 13.95 -10.54 -2.13
C LYS A 64 13.95 -11.90 -2.81
N ILE A 65 12.98 -12.15 -3.68
CA ILE A 65 12.90 -13.45 -4.32
C ILE A 65 13.94 -13.56 -5.44
N ILE A 66 14.06 -12.53 -6.27
CA ILE A 66 14.96 -12.61 -7.41
C ILE A 66 16.39 -12.21 -7.02
N ALA A 67 16.57 -10.98 -6.54
CA ALA A 67 17.93 -10.48 -6.31
C ALA A 67 18.59 -11.17 -5.13
N HIS A 68 17.86 -11.42 -4.04
CA HIS A 68 18.43 -12.05 -2.86
C HIS A 68 18.26 -13.56 -2.85
N SER A 69 17.57 -14.10 -3.85
CA SER A 69 17.41 -15.55 -4.00
C SER A 69 16.67 -16.23 -2.85
N TYR A 70 15.74 -15.53 -2.23
CA TYR A 70 14.87 -16.19 -1.26
C TYR A 70 14.00 -17.19 -2.01
N PRO A 71 13.74 -18.37 -1.41
CA PRO A 71 12.83 -19.33 -2.04
C PRO A 71 11.44 -18.73 -2.25
N SER A 72 10.78 -19.12 -3.32
CA SER A 72 9.46 -18.58 -3.65
C SER A 72 8.39 -18.98 -2.63
N ASP A 73 8.63 -20.04 -1.84
CA ASP A 73 7.69 -20.45 -0.80
C ASP A 73 7.99 -19.78 0.56
N THR A 74 8.90 -18.82 0.59
CA THR A 74 9.15 -18.05 1.80
C THR A 74 7.86 -17.40 2.28
N PRO A 75 7.53 -17.49 3.58
CA PRO A 75 6.32 -16.82 4.08
C PRO A 75 6.38 -15.32 3.82
N ILE A 76 5.22 -14.77 3.46
CA ILE A 76 5.18 -13.39 3.02
C ILE A 76 5.61 -12.40 4.11
N ARG A 77 5.48 -12.79 5.39
CA ARG A 77 5.94 -11.92 6.47
C ARG A 77 7.43 -11.63 6.40
N ARG A 78 8.21 -12.48 5.73
CA ARG A 78 9.64 -12.28 5.58
C ARG A 78 9.98 -11.46 4.35
N ILE A 79 8.99 -11.20 3.50
CA ILE A 79 9.17 -10.46 2.26
C ILE A 79 8.66 -9.03 2.42
N MET A 80 7.62 -8.84 3.21
CA MET A 80 6.91 -7.57 3.33
C MET A 80 7.80 -6.45 3.85
N SER A 81 7.45 -5.23 3.50
CA SER A 81 8.07 -4.04 4.07
C SER A 81 7.43 -3.74 5.42
N THR A 82 8.28 -3.50 6.42
CA THR A 82 7.84 -3.14 7.77
C THR A 82 8.75 -2.06 8.32
N PRO A 83 8.26 -1.26 9.29
CA PRO A 83 6.89 -1.22 9.78
C PRO A 83 5.93 -0.72 8.71
N LEU A 84 4.66 -1.05 8.88
CA LEU A 84 3.66 -0.58 7.92
C LEU A 84 3.49 0.93 8.07
N ILE A 85 3.73 1.66 7.00
CA ILE A 85 3.49 3.10 6.96
C ILE A 85 2.12 3.28 6.34
N SER A 86 1.23 3.94 7.06
CA SER A 86 -0.15 4.07 6.62
C SER A 86 -0.69 5.45 6.95
N ILE A 87 -1.82 5.76 6.36
CA ILE A 87 -2.54 7.01 6.60
C ILE A 87 -3.99 6.66 6.84
N ASN A 88 -4.77 7.67 7.23
CA ASN A 88 -6.19 7.46 7.47
C ASN A 88 -7.02 8.34 6.53
N PRO A 89 -8.35 8.14 6.47
CA PRO A 89 -9.16 8.90 5.51
C PRO A 89 -9.14 10.41 5.71
N GLU A 90 -8.78 10.88 6.90
CA GLU A 90 -8.76 12.31 7.17
C GLU A 90 -7.43 12.95 6.81
N THR A 91 -6.45 12.18 6.40
CA THR A 91 -5.16 12.72 5.96
C THR A 91 -5.39 13.57 4.72
N GLU A 92 -4.77 14.76 4.70
CA GLU A 92 -4.84 15.61 3.52
C GLU A 92 -4.00 15.04 2.41
N ILE A 93 -4.45 15.25 1.18
CA ILE A 93 -3.75 14.69 0.02
C ILE A 93 -2.32 15.18 -0.06
N ASN A 94 -2.09 16.46 0.25
CA ASN A 94 -0.72 17.01 0.22
C ASN A 94 0.17 16.36 1.27
N ASP A 95 -0.38 16.03 2.44
CA ASP A 95 0.39 15.36 3.47
C ASP A 95 0.75 13.94 3.05
N ALA A 96 -0.17 13.25 2.37
CA ALA A 96 0.13 11.93 1.86
C ALA A 96 1.25 11.99 0.82
N ALA A 97 1.21 12.99 -0.06
CA ALA A 97 2.25 13.15 -1.07
C ALA A 97 3.61 13.43 -0.43
N GLU A 98 3.63 14.28 0.60
CA GLU A 98 4.86 14.59 1.31
C GLU A 98 5.44 13.37 2.02
N LEU A 99 4.56 12.57 2.62
CA LEU A 99 5.02 11.38 3.32
C LEU A 99 5.66 10.39 2.35
N MET A 100 5.02 10.19 1.20
CA MET A 100 5.58 9.28 0.20
C MET A 100 6.93 9.78 -0.32
N ALA A 101 7.05 11.10 -0.51
CA ALA A 101 8.30 11.67 -0.97
C ALA A 101 9.40 11.52 0.08
N SER A 102 9.08 11.82 1.35
CA SER A 102 10.09 11.80 2.40
C SER A 102 10.54 10.38 2.73
N LYS A 103 9.65 9.41 2.61
CA LYS A 103 9.98 8.01 2.88
C LYS A 103 10.42 7.26 1.64
N GLN A 104 10.36 7.91 0.48
CA GLN A 104 10.74 7.30 -0.80
C GLN A 104 9.92 6.05 -1.09
N ILE A 105 8.63 6.14 -0.82
CA ILE A 105 7.69 5.06 -1.11
C ILE A 105 6.63 5.61 -2.05
N ARG A 106 6.00 4.73 -2.80
CA ARG A 106 5.06 5.12 -3.83
C ARG A 106 3.64 4.66 -3.57
N LYS A 107 3.43 3.90 -2.51
CA LYS A 107 2.10 3.38 -2.17
C LYS A 107 1.90 3.47 -0.68
N LEU A 108 0.70 3.93 -0.29
CA LEU A 108 0.33 4.05 1.12
C LEU A 108 -1.04 3.43 1.34
N PRO A 109 -1.15 2.45 2.22
CA PRO A 109 -2.47 1.97 2.60
C PRO A 109 -3.22 3.00 3.44
N ILE A 110 -4.52 3.08 3.22
CA ILE A 110 -5.42 3.91 4.01
C ILE A 110 -6.12 2.99 5.00
N ILE A 111 -5.95 3.26 6.28
CA ILE A 111 -6.49 2.40 7.34
C ILE A 111 -7.53 3.17 8.13
N SER A 112 -8.67 2.54 8.36
CA SER A 112 -9.74 3.07 9.19
C SER A 112 -10.23 1.92 10.06
N ASP A 113 -10.22 2.13 11.39
CA ASP A 113 -10.67 1.12 12.36
C ASP A 113 -9.96 -0.22 12.15
N ASP A 114 -8.64 -0.16 12.01
CA ASP A 114 -7.78 -1.33 11.82
C ASP A 114 -8.03 -2.09 10.54
N LYS A 115 -8.76 -1.50 9.60
CA LYS A 115 -9.01 -2.14 8.31
C LYS A 115 -8.46 -1.29 7.20
N VAL A 116 -7.87 -1.95 6.21
CA VAL A 116 -7.40 -1.24 5.03
C VAL A 116 -8.58 -1.01 4.11
N ILE A 117 -8.83 0.26 3.80
CA ILE A 117 -9.96 0.61 2.94
C ILE A 117 -9.52 1.08 1.57
N GLY A 118 -8.22 1.22 1.34
CA GLY A 118 -7.71 1.59 0.03
C GLY A 118 -6.22 1.74 0.05
N ILE A 119 -5.65 1.98 -1.11
CA ILE A 119 -4.22 2.24 -1.27
C ILE A 119 -4.06 3.47 -2.17
N VAL A 120 -3.29 4.43 -1.70
CA VAL A 120 -2.95 5.63 -2.47
C VAL A 120 -1.65 5.37 -3.21
N ILE A 121 -1.63 5.71 -4.48
CA ILE A 121 -0.43 5.57 -5.30
C ILE A 121 0.13 6.96 -5.57
N ALA A 122 1.45 7.10 -5.51
CA ALA A 122 2.10 8.40 -5.63
C ALA A 122 1.71 9.12 -6.93
N SER A 123 1.55 8.39 -8.02
CA SER A 123 1.20 9.00 -9.29
C SER A 123 -0.18 9.67 -9.26
N ASP A 124 -1.07 9.20 -8.38
CA ASP A 124 -2.41 9.78 -8.30
C ASP A 124 -2.41 11.11 -7.56
N VAL A 125 -1.56 11.25 -6.55
CA VAL A 125 -1.59 12.47 -5.73
C VAL A 125 -0.56 13.50 -6.18
N SER A 126 0.48 13.08 -6.88
CA SER A 126 1.49 14.03 -7.34
C SER A 126 0.94 15.00 -8.36
N LEU A 127 -0.15 14.64 -9.04
CA LEU A 127 -0.79 15.54 -9.98
C LEU A 127 -1.33 16.77 -9.29
N ASP A 128 -1.83 16.62 -8.07
CA ASP A 128 -2.34 17.77 -7.33
C ASP A 128 -1.25 18.74 -6.96
N THR A 129 -0.08 18.22 -6.62
CA THR A 129 1.01 19.08 -6.19
C THR A 129 1.75 19.67 -7.37
N SER A 130 1.69 19.07 -8.52
CA SER A 130 2.39 19.56 -9.68
C SER A 130 1.58 20.55 -10.48
N GLY A 131 0.36 20.83 -10.05
CA GLY A 131 -0.53 21.71 -10.79
C GLY A 131 -0.27 23.18 -10.61
N GLN A 132 0.71 23.55 -9.84
CA GLN A 132 0.97 24.97 -9.63
C GLN A 132 1.81 25.58 -10.71
#